data_f9577bd4e8897c67ed4ba6314380f6bf
#
_entry.id   f9577bd4e8897c67ed4ba6314380f6bf
#
_cell.length_a   1.000
_cell.length_b   1.000
_cell.length_c   1.000
_cell.angle_alpha   90.00
_cell.angle_beta   90.00
_cell.angle_gamma   90.00
#
_symmetry.space_group_name_H-M   'P 1'
#
loop_
_entity.id
_entity.type
_entity.pdbx_description
1 polymer ?
#
loop_
_entity_poly.entity_id
_entity_poly.type
_entity_poly.pdbx_seq_one_letter_code
_entity_poly.pdbx_strand_id
1 'polypeptide(L)'
;MSVWESAEGRLGPAASWYATHSWSILPCYGIVGGRCTCGGAHVEPKDVGKHPSLPEWNKFATTDAATVNSWWDRDPNMNIGVMCRSSGFFVIDIDPRSGGPDSFEKFEALVEGFLPPTVEAITGEYTIAGGKVMRGRHLFYKCEESEQLVGNLKKANLPGVDIKHNGYVLITPSRHFSGVCYEWAPGHAPWEIEMATAPEELLQSLRKKNSRRGGTNLGEGDWSF
;
A
#
# COMPACT_ATOMS: atom_id res chain seq x y z
N MET A 1 10.30 23.51 13.02
CA MET A 1 9.21 22.52 12.94
C MET A 1 9.00 22.19 11.47
N SER A 2 9.22 20.95 11.08
CA SER A 2 8.89 20.51 9.71
C SER A 2 7.37 20.59 9.51
N VAL A 3 6.92 20.78 8.28
CA VAL A 3 5.48 20.77 7.93
C VAL A 3 4.83 19.48 8.43
N TRP A 4 5.61 18.41 8.55
CA TRP A 4 5.18 17.11 9.04
C TRP A 4 4.87 17.09 10.53
N GLU A 5 5.69 17.69 11.38
CA GLU A 5 5.43 17.78 12.84
C GLU A 5 4.08 18.47 13.12
N SER A 6 3.64 19.38 12.25
CA SER A 6 2.33 20.02 12.35
C SER A 6 1.18 19.16 11.78
N ALA A 7 1.48 18.17 10.93
CA ALA A 7 0.51 17.30 10.28
C ALA A 7 0.34 15.95 10.98
N GLU A 8 1.29 15.60 11.86
CA GLU A 8 1.30 14.32 12.55
C GLU A 8 -0.02 14.07 13.31
N GLY A 9 -0.63 12.94 13.03
CA GLY A 9 -1.92 12.56 13.60
C GLY A 9 -3.15 13.25 13.01
N ARG A 10 -2.99 14.21 12.07
CA ARG A 10 -4.11 14.88 11.39
C ARG A 10 -4.21 14.43 9.94
N LEU A 11 -5.30 13.78 9.58
CA LEU A 11 -5.51 13.17 8.26
C LEU A 11 -5.50 14.19 7.13
N GLY A 12 -6.23 15.30 7.24
CA GLY A 12 -6.31 16.32 6.19
C GLY A 12 -4.96 16.98 5.85
N PRO A 13 -4.24 17.55 6.83
CA PRO A 13 -2.90 18.10 6.60
C PRO A 13 -1.91 17.10 6.01
N ALA A 14 -1.96 15.82 6.45
CA ALA A 14 -1.13 14.77 5.89
C ALA A 14 -1.50 14.49 4.42
N ALA A 15 -2.78 14.35 4.10
CA ALA A 15 -3.27 14.14 2.73
C ALA A 15 -2.82 15.28 1.79
N SER A 16 -2.94 16.53 2.24
CA SER A 16 -2.48 17.71 1.51
C SER A 16 -0.97 17.68 1.27
N TRP A 17 -0.20 17.30 2.28
CA TRP A 17 1.25 17.16 2.16
C TRP A 17 1.63 16.13 1.08
N TYR A 18 1.01 14.95 1.08
CA TYR A 18 1.25 13.93 0.06
C TYR A 18 0.90 14.42 -1.35
N ALA A 19 -0.24 15.10 -1.51
CA ALA A 19 -0.65 15.66 -2.78
C ALA A 19 0.39 16.64 -3.34
N THR A 20 0.94 17.54 -2.50
CA THR A 20 1.99 18.49 -2.90
C THR A 20 3.33 17.79 -3.23
N HIS A 21 3.50 16.54 -2.84
CA HIS A 21 4.66 15.70 -3.19
C HIS A 21 4.36 14.70 -4.32
N SER A 22 3.39 15.03 -5.17
CA SER A 22 3.02 14.25 -6.37
C SER A 22 2.43 12.86 -6.08
N TRP A 23 1.91 12.63 -4.87
CA TRP A 23 1.18 11.42 -4.58
C TRP A 23 -0.30 11.61 -4.90
N SER A 24 -0.85 10.74 -5.73
CA SER A 24 -2.24 10.79 -6.18
C SER A 24 -3.17 10.27 -5.09
N ILE A 25 -3.82 11.19 -4.40
CA ILE A 25 -4.62 10.95 -3.19
C ILE A 25 -6.07 10.67 -3.53
N LEU A 26 -6.68 9.78 -2.77
CA LEU A 26 -8.12 9.54 -2.76
C LEU A 26 -8.63 9.44 -1.33
N PRO A 27 -9.84 9.94 -1.02
CA PRO A 27 -10.43 9.79 0.30
C PRO A 27 -11.03 8.38 0.44
N CYS A 28 -10.71 7.72 1.54
CA CYS A 28 -11.32 6.48 1.95
C CYS A 28 -12.18 6.70 3.18
N TYR A 29 -13.24 5.91 3.34
CA TYR A 29 -13.99 5.94 4.59
C TYR A 29 -13.07 5.66 5.77
N GLY A 30 -13.26 6.42 6.85
CA GLY A 30 -12.45 6.32 8.04
C GLY A 30 -13.06 5.42 9.12
N ILE A 31 -12.50 5.52 10.32
CA ILE A 31 -12.96 4.75 11.48
C ILE A 31 -13.17 5.70 12.65
N VAL A 32 -14.38 5.72 13.20
CA VAL A 32 -14.76 6.48 14.39
C VAL A 32 -15.47 5.54 15.37
N GLY A 33 -15.02 5.50 16.61
CA GLY A 33 -15.60 4.62 17.63
C GLY A 33 -15.55 3.14 17.25
N GLY A 34 -14.51 2.71 16.52
CA GLY A 34 -14.35 1.33 16.03
C GLY A 34 -15.26 0.94 14.86
N ARG A 35 -15.99 1.90 14.26
CA ARG A 35 -16.92 1.68 13.15
C ARG A 35 -16.49 2.43 11.90
N CYS A 36 -16.76 1.84 10.73
CA CYS A 36 -16.57 2.52 9.46
C CYS A 36 -17.49 3.72 9.31
N THR A 37 -16.98 4.86 8.86
CA THR A 37 -17.77 6.08 8.64
C THR A 37 -18.74 5.97 7.46
N CYS A 38 -18.68 4.89 6.65
CA CYS A 38 -19.68 4.65 5.60
C CYS A 38 -21.07 4.31 6.12
N GLY A 39 -21.19 3.96 7.42
CA GLY A 39 -22.45 3.58 8.05
C GLY A 39 -22.99 2.19 7.67
N GLY A 40 -22.34 1.51 6.71
CA GLY A 40 -22.72 0.15 6.28
C GLY A 40 -22.14 -0.94 7.18
N ALA A 41 -22.79 -2.11 7.15
CA ALA A 41 -22.23 -3.32 7.76
C ALA A 41 -21.11 -3.89 6.87
N HIS A 42 -20.00 -4.28 7.50
CA HIS A 42 -18.89 -4.97 6.81
C HIS A 42 -18.90 -6.44 7.23
N VAL A 43 -18.87 -7.33 6.24
CA VAL A 43 -18.82 -8.78 6.49
C VAL A 43 -17.45 -9.15 7.07
N GLU A 44 -16.40 -8.52 6.57
CA GLU A 44 -15.03 -8.77 6.99
C GLU A 44 -14.43 -7.54 7.68
N PRO A 45 -13.82 -7.69 8.88
CA PRO A 45 -13.17 -6.58 9.57
C PRO A 45 -12.07 -5.89 8.74
N LYS A 46 -11.44 -6.63 7.82
CA LYS A 46 -10.40 -6.10 6.93
C LYS A 46 -10.88 -4.98 6.00
N ASP A 47 -12.20 -4.89 5.74
CA ASP A 47 -12.77 -3.90 4.81
C ASP A 47 -13.18 -2.61 5.54
N VAL A 48 -13.21 -2.63 6.88
CA VAL A 48 -13.56 -1.48 7.72
C VAL A 48 -12.53 -0.36 7.55
N GLY A 49 -13.01 0.80 7.09
CA GLY A 49 -12.17 1.99 6.92
C GLY A 49 -11.14 1.90 5.76
N LYS A 50 -11.28 0.94 4.85
CA LYS A 50 -10.31 0.72 3.76
C LYS A 50 -10.85 0.98 2.36
N HIS A 51 -12.14 1.21 2.20
CA HIS A 51 -12.73 1.41 0.88
C HIS A 51 -12.93 2.90 0.54
N PRO A 52 -12.81 3.28 -0.75
CA PRO A 52 -12.96 4.65 -1.18
C PRO A 52 -14.34 5.23 -0.85
N SER A 53 -14.40 6.52 -0.54
CA SER A 53 -15.65 7.25 -0.29
C SER A 53 -16.23 7.90 -1.55
N LEU A 54 -15.51 7.85 -2.68
CA LEU A 54 -15.94 8.38 -3.97
C LEU A 54 -16.32 7.25 -4.92
N PRO A 55 -17.41 7.39 -5.71
CA PRO A 55 -17.63 6.53 -6.87
C PRO A 55 -16.52 6.77 -7.90
N GLU A 56 -16.22 5.78 -8.72
CA GLU A 56 -15.16 5.86 -9.75
C GLU A 56 -13.83 6.43 -9.24
N TRP A 57 -13.49 6.11 -8.00
CA TRP A 57 -12.34 6.62 -7.24
C TRP A 57 -11.03 6.62 -8.03
N ASN A 58 -10.84 5.66 -8.93
CA ASN A 58 -9.67 5.56 -9.81
C ASN A 58 -9.56 6.71 -10.83
N LYS A 59 -10.66 7.42 -11.11
CA LYS A 59 -10.68 8.59 -11.99
C LYS A 59 -10.52 9.89 -11.21
N PHE A 60 -10.87 9.90 -9.92
CA PHE A 60 -10.89 11.11 -9.10
C PHE A 60 -9.68 11.29 -8.20
N ALA A 61 -8.83 10.26 -8.06
CA ALA A 61 -7.57 10.42 -7.34
C ALA A 61 -6.73 11.55 -7.97
N THR A 62 -6.17 12.42 -7.13
CA THR A 62 -5.55 13.67 -7.60
C THR A 62 -4.35 14.10 -6.76
N THR A 63 -3.47 14.88 -7.36
CA THR A 63 -2.38 15.61 -6.70
C THR A 63 -2.73 17.09 -6.43
N ASP A 64 -3.96 17.53 -6.80
CA ASP A 64 -4.41 18.90 -6.54
C ASP A 64 -4.76 19.08 -5.06
N ALA A 65 -3.89 19.79 -4.34
CA ALA A 65 -4.03 20.00 -2.90
C ALA A 65 -5.33 20.74 -2.53
N ALA A 66 -5.86 21.61 -3.39
CA ALA A 66 -7.11 22.32 -3.12
C ALA A 66 -8.29 21.35 -3.12
N THR A 67 -8.37 20.47 -4.09
CA THR A 67 -9.36 19.40 -4.16
C THR A 67 -9.22 18.48 -2.94
N VAL A 68 -8.01 18.04 -2.63
CA VAL A 68 -7.72 17.17 -1.46
C VAL A 68 -8.20 17.85 -0.18
N ASN A 69 -7.83 19.10 0.09
CA ASN A 69 -8.27 19.82 1.27
C ASN A 69 -9.81 19.88 1.36
N SER A 70 -10.50 20.11 0.24
CA SER A 70 -11.97 20.17 0.21
C SER A 70 -12.64 18.86 0.67
N TRP A 71 -11.99 17.72 0.51
CA TRP A 71 -12.51 16.44 0.98
C TRP A 71 -12.43 16.34 2.49
N TRP A 72 -11.26 16.65 3.09
CA TRP A 72 -11.07 16.59 4.56
C TRP A 72 -11.75 17.72 5.31
N ASP A 73 -12.03 18.87 4.66
CA ASP A 73 -12.89 19.92 5.23
C ASP A 73 -14.34 19.42 5.42
N ARG A 74 -14.82 18.53 4.55
CA ARG A 74 -16.16 17.92 4.65
C ARG A 74 -16.23 16.79 5.65
N ASP A 75 -15.21 15.94 5.71
CA ASP A 75 -15.12 14.84 6.69
C ASP A 75 -13.66 14.65 7.13
N PRO A 76 -13.28 15.21 8.28
CA PRO A 76 -11.92 15.12 8.79
C PRO A 76 -11.51 13.72 9.26
N ASN A 77 -12.44 12.76 9.30
CA ASN A 77 -12.17 11.40 9.74
C ASN A 77 -11.83 10.44 8.58
N MET A 78 -11.88 10.88 7.34
CA MET A 78 -11.54 10.03 6.20
C MET A 78 -10.10 9.56 6.27
N ASN A 79 -9.88 8.28 6.02
CA ASN A 79 -8.57 7.69 5.80
C ASN A 79 -8.00 8.12 4.44
N ILE A 80 -6.69 8.05 4.32
CA ILE A 80 -5.94 8.50 3.16
C ILE A 80 -5.57 7.28 2.31
N GLY A 81 -6.14 7.19 1.11
CA GLY A 81 -5.69 6.27 0.08
C GLY A 81 -4.69 6.96 -0.85
N VAL A 82 -3.73 6.21 -1.36
CA VAL A 82 -2.80 6.68 -2.41
C VAL A 82 -2.82 5.71 -3.58
N MET A 83 -3.05 6.22 -4.78
CA MET A 83 -2.99 5.46 -6.02
C MET A 83 -1.54 5.21 -6.39
N CYS A 84 -1.12 3.94 -6.35
CA CYS A 84 0.29 3.60 -6.53
C CYS A 84 0.81 4.00 -7.92
N ARG A 85 0.14 3.53 -8.98
CA ARG A 85 0.59 3.74 -10.37
C ARG A 85 0.70 5.21 -10.75
N SER A 86 -0.35 6.00 -10.51
CA SER A 86 -0.36 7.42 -10.85
C SER A 86 0.53 8.28 -9.94
N SER A 87 1.05 7.69 -8.86
CA SER A 87 2.08 8.28 -8.01
C SER A 87 3.49 7.86 -8.38
N GLY A 88 3.67 7.05 -9.44
CA GLY A 88 4.98 6.64 -9.94
C GLY A 88 5.68 5.57 -9.10
N PHE A 89 4.93 4.73 -8.38
CA PHE A 89 5.49 3.65 -7.57
C PHE A 89 4.58 2.42 -7.51
N PHE A 90 5.11 1.33 -7.00
CA PHE A 90 4.34 0.20 -6.49
C PHE A 90 4.66 -0.04 -5.02
N VAL A 91 3.83 -0.85 -4.37
CA VAL A 91 4.01 -1.23 -2.97
C VAL A 91 4.07 -2.75 -2.86
N ILE A 92 5.06 -3.25 -2.12
CA ILE A 92 5.07 -4.62 -1.62
C ILE A 92 4.31 -4.59 -0.29
N ASP A 93 3.12 -5.19 -0.27
CA ASP A 93 2.22 -5.26 0.89
C ASP A 93 2.38 -6.64 1.55
N ILE A 94 2.89 -6.66 2.78
CA ILE A 94 3.19 -7.87 3.56
C ILE A 94 2.11 -8.02 4.63
N ASP A 95 1.19 -8.96 4.42
CA ASP A 95 0.05 -9.22 5.31
C ASP A 95 0.33 -10.40 6.26
N PRO A 96 0.51 -10.17 7.55
CA PRO A 96 0.82 -11.23 8.51
C PRO A 96 -0.29 -12.27 8.67
N ARG A 97 -1.56 -11.95 8.35
CA ARG A 97 -2.69 -12.90 8.44
C ARG A 97 -2.58 -14.05 7.45
N SER A 98 -1.88 -13.83 6.35
CA SER A 98 -1.78 -14.79 5.25
C SER A 98 -0.39 -15.42 5.13
N GLY A 99 0.45 -15.35 6.18
CA GLY A 99 1.81 -15.86 6.17
C GLY A 99 2.83 -14.92 5.49
N GLY A 100 2.46 -13.64 5.31
CA GLY A 100 3.28 -12.66 4.63
C GLY A 100 4.71 -12.51 5.15
N PRO A 101 4.96 -12.46 6.47
CA PRO A 101 6.33 -12.36 6.99
C PRO A 101 7.24 -13.50 6.54
N ASP A 102 6.81 -14.77 6.68
CA ASP A 102 7.59 -15.95 6.27
C ASP A 102 7.78 -15.98 4.73
N SER A 103 6.76 -15.56 4.00
CA SER A 103 6.82 -15.45 2.53
C SER A 103 7.76 -14.33 2.11
N PHE A 104 7.80 -13.22 2.85
CA PHE A 104 8.66 -12.09 2.55
C PHE A 104 10.13 -12.43 2.82
N GLU A 105 10.46 -13.14 3.90
CA GLU A 105 11.82 -13.64 4.14
C GLU A 105 12.32 -14.52 2.98
N LYS A 106 11.45 -15.40 2.46
CA LYS A 106 11.78 -16.21 1.27
C LYS A 106 11.94 -15.34 0.02
N PHE A 107 11.10 -14.33 -0.15
CA PHE A 107 11.20 -13.41 -1.28
C PHE A 107 12.50 -12.57 -1.20
N GLU A 108 12.84 -12.06 -0.02
CA GLU A 108 14.11 -11.34 0.19
C GLU A 108 15.33 -12.23 -0.14
N ALA A 109 15.31 -13.50 0.25
CA ALA A 109 16.37 -14.46 -0.08
C ALA A 109 16.48 -14.73 -1.59
N LEU A 110 15.35 -14.75 -2.31
CA LEU A 110 15.32 -14.93 -3.77
C LEU A 110 15.82 -13.71 -4.54
N VAL A 111 15.64 -12.52 -3.99
CA VAL A 111 16.00 -11.24 -4.63
C VAL A 111 17.14 -10.56 -3.87
N GLU A 112 18.00 -11.34 -3.23
CA GLU A 112 19.14 -10.85 -2.45
C GLU A 112 19.97 -9.83 -3.26
N GLY A 113 20.19 -8.64 -2.67
CA GLY A 113 20.85 -7.52 -3.33
C GLY A 113 19.97 -6.71 -4.27
N PHE A 114 18.70 -7.10 -4.50
CA PHE A 114 17.76 -6.37 -5.37
C PHE A 114 16.68 -5.61 -4.59
N LEU A 115 16.69 -5.66 -3.26
CA LEU A 115 15.81 -4.89 -2.40
C LEU A 115 16.59 -3.79 -1.65
N PRO A 116 16.84 -2.63 -2.28
CA PRO A 116 17.48 -1.52 -1.59
C PRO A 116 16.58 -0.97 -0.48
N PRO A 117 17.15 -0.41 0.60
CA PRO A 117 16.38 0.32 1.60
C PRO A 117 15.51 1.40 0.95
N THR A 118 14.28 1.51 1.38
CA THR A 118 13.28 2.41 0.77
C THR A 118 12.32 2.95 1.81
N VAL A 119 11.40 3.80 1.38
CA VAL A 119 10.27 4.27 2.19
C VAL A 119 9.43 3.08 2.64
N GLU A 120 9.13 3.01 3.94
CA GLU A 120 8.38 1.90 4.54
C GLU A 120 7.36 2.39 5.56
N ALA A 121 6.13 1.87 5.46
CA ALA A 121 5.08 2.06 6.45
C ALA A 121 4.79 0.77 7.21
N ILE A 122 4.52 0.90 8.50
CA ILE A 122 3.98 -0.14 9.37
C ILE A 122 2.46 0.01 9.37
N THR A 123 1.74 -1.05 9.02
CA THR A 123 0.29 -1.02 8.88
C THR A 123 -0.43 -1.42 10.18
N GLY A 124 -1.66 -1.88 10.10
CA GLY A 124 -2.44 -2.25 11.29
C GLY A 124 -1.94 -3.51 12.01
N GLU A 125 -2.49 -3.72 13.19
CA GLU A 125 -2.22 -4.91 14.00
C GLU A 125 -3.18 -6.05 13.69
N TYR A 126 -2.65 -7.26 13.74
CA TYR A 126 -3.39 -8.50 13.54
C TYR A 126 -2.94 -9.55 14.57
N THR A 127 -3.91 -10.23 15.16
CA THR A 127 -3.63 -11.43 15.96
C THR A 127 -3.57 -12.62 14.99
N ILE A 128 -2.41 -13.24 14.90
CA ILE A 128 -2.18 -14.44 14.08
C ILE A 128 -2.30 -15.73 14.92
N ALA A 129 -2.14 -16.88 14.26
CA ALA A 129 -2.17 -18.19 14.93
C ALA A 129 -1.22 -18.20 16.15
N GLY A 130 -1.68 -18.79 17.25
CA GLY A 130 -0.94 -18.82 18.52
C GLY A 130 -1.07 -17.54 19.37
N GLY A 131 -1.95 -16.59 18.98
CA GLY A 131 -2.20 -15.36 19.75
C GLY A 131 -1.12 -14.29 19.64
N LYS A 132 -0.13 -14.47 18.75
CA LYS A 132 0.90 -13.45 18.50
C LYS A 132 0.30 -12.26 17.76
N VAL A 133 0.58 -11.06 18.25
CA VAL A 133 0.21 -9.82 17.56
C VAL A 133 1.34 -9.41 16.62
N MET A 134 1.01 -9.15 15.37
CA MET A 134 1.93 -8.68 14.35
C MET A 134 1.34 -7.51 13.57
N ARG A 135 2.19 -6.62 13.09
CA ARG A 135 1.81 -5.54 12.16
C ARG A 135 2.24 -5.90 10.74
N GLY A 136 1.45 -5.49 9.75
CA GLY A 136 1.84 -5.58 8.37
C GLY A 136 2.81 -4.47 7.97
N ARG A 137 3.37 -4.56 6.75
CA ARG A 137 4.36 -3.62 6.22
C ARG A 137 4.01 -3.26 4.79
N HIS A 138 4.29 -2.02 4.40
CA HIS A 138 4.24 -1.54 3.03
C HIS A 138 5.62 -1.00 2.66
N LEU A 139 6.28 -1.59 1.66
CA LEU A 139 7.55 -1.10 1.10
C LEU A 139 7.25 -0.42 -0.24
N PHE A 140 7.72 0.80 -0.42
CA PHE A 140 7.44 1.64 -1.60
C PHE A 140 8.64 1.69 -2.53
N TYR A 141 8.45 1.36 -3.81
CA TYR A 141 9.51 1.41 -4.82
C TYR A 141 9.05 2.21 -6.04
N LYS A 142 9.86 3.20 -6.47
CA LYS A 142 9.62 3.93 -7.72
C LYS A 142 9.62 2.98 -8.90
N CYS A 143 8.66 3.13 -9.80
CA CYS A 143 8.64 2.46 -11.09
C CYS A 143 7.84 3.27 -12.10
N GLU A 144 8.05 2.95 -13.39
CA GLU A 144 7.32 3.59 -14.47
C GLU A 144 5.82 3.25 -14.41
N GLU A 145 4.97 4.22 -14.75
CA GLU A 145 3.52 4.02 -14.81
C GLU A 145 3.11 2.94 -15.83
N SER A 146 3.90 2.76 -16.88
CA SER A 146 3.69 1.77 -17.94
C SER A 146 3.88 0.32 -17.50
N GLU A 147 4.52 0.05 -16.36
CA GLU A 147 4.78 -1.29 -15.87
C GLU A 147 3.50 -2.11 -15.67
N GLN A 148 3.59 -3.40 -15.96
CA GLN A 148 2.51 -4.38 -15.80
C GLN A 148 2.91 -5.46 -14.79
N LEU A 149 2.75 -5.14 -13.50
CA LEU A 149 3.15 -6.03 -12.42
C LEU A 149 2.05 -7.01 -12.00
N VAL A 150 2.44 -8.16 -11.47
CA VAL A 150 1.52 -9.12 -10.83
C VAL A 150 0.83 -8.48 -9.63
N GLY A 151 -0.35 -9.00 -9.26
CA GLY A 151 -1.08 -8.47 -8.09
C GLY A 151 -0.72 -9.16 -6.78
N ASN A 152 -0.11 -10.35 -6.83
CA ASN A 152 0.32 -11.11 -5.65
C ASN A 152 1.29 -12.21 -6.04
N LEU A 153 1.98 -12.75 -5.04
CA LEU A 153 2.98 -13.81 -5.21
C LEU A 153 2.49 -15.21 -4.78
N LYS A 154 1.17 -15.44 -4.70
CA LYS A 154 0.59 -16.75 -4.34
C LYS A 154 1.03 -17.87 -5.26
N LYS A 155 1.14 -17.62 -6.57
CA LYS A 155 1.59 -18.61 -7.57
C LYS A 155 3.06 -18.99 -7.40
N ALA A 156 3.85 -18.16 -6.74
CA ALA A 156 5.23 -18.43 -6.37
C ALA A 156 5.36 -19.06 -4.97
N ASN A 157 4.26 -19.58 -4.39
CA ASN A 157 4.21 -20.08 -3.01
C ASN A 157 4.63 -19.05 -1.94
N LEU A 158 4.37 -17.77 -2.20
CA LEU A 158 4.62 -16.65 -1.30
C LEU A 158 3.29 -15.96 -0.94
N PRO A 159 2.39 -16.65 -0.21
CA PRO A 159 1.09 -16.08 0.19
C PRO A 159 1.30 -14.92 1.16
N GLY A 160 0.38 -13.95 1.12
CA GLY A 160 0.43 -12.77 2.01
C GLY A 160 1.43 -11.70 1.57
N VAL A 161 2.08 -11.87 0.41
CA VAL A 161 2.84 -10.82 -0.26
C VAL A 161 2.07 -10.38 -1.51
N ASP A 162 1.55 -9.17 -1.48
CA ASP A 162 0.81 -8.56 -2.58
C ASP A 162 1.62 -7.40 -3.20
N ILE A 163 1.49 -7.25 -4.51
CA ILE A 163 2.11 -6.15 -5.27
C ILE A 163 1.01 -5.16 -5.67
N LYS A 164 0.98 -4.03 -5.01
CA LYS A 164 0.00 -2.97 -5.26
C LYS A 164 0.58 -1.97 -6.25
N HIS A 165 0.21 -2.08 -7.50
CA HIS A 165 0.56 -1.13 -8.56
C HIS A 165 -0.71 -0.54 -9.21
N ASN A 166 -1.63 -1.38 -9.69
CA ASN A 166 -2.88 -0.96 -10.34
C ASN A 166 -4.02 -0.60 -9.36
N GLY A 167 -3.72 -0.38 -8.10
CA GLY A 167 -4.68 -0.06 -7.07
C GLY A 167 -4.16 1.02 -6.14
N TYR A 168 -4.75 1.07 -4.97
CA TYR A 168 -4.34 1.98 -3.91
C TYR A 168 -3.95 1.20 -2.65
N VAL A 169 -3.22 1.87 -1.78
CA VAL A 169 -2.98 1.45 -0.39
C VAL A 169 -3.41 2.57 0.55
N LEU A 170 -3.78 2.21 1.78
CA LEU A 170 -3.90 3.22 2.83
C LEU A 170 -2.49 3.60 3.30
N ILE A 171 -2.37 4.88 3.67
CA ILE A 171 -1.09 5.46 4.07
C ILE A 171 -1.21 6.14 5.44
N THR A 172 -0.09 6.34 6.09
CA THR A 172 -0.02 7.04 7.39
C THR A 172 -0.59 8.46 7.30
N PRO A 173 -1.31 8.96 8.32
CA PRO A 173 -1.66 8.33 9.60
C PRO A 173 -3.05 7.69 9.60
N SER A 174 -3.46 7.03 8.51
CA SER A 174 -4.78 6.37 8.42
C SER A 174 -5.03 5.43 9.59
N ARG A 175 -6.29 5.37 10.03
CA ARG A 175 -6.71 4.51 11.13
C ARG A 175 -7.02 3.10 10.65
N HIS A 176 -6.55 2.11 11.39
CA HIS A 176 -6.86 0.70 11.15
C HIS A 176 -7.97 0.20 12.10
N PHE A 177 -8.72 -0.82 11.69
CA PHE A 177 -9.82 -1.36 12.50
C PHE A 177 -9.36 -1.95 13.85
N SER A 178 -8.08 -2.30 14.00
CA SER A 178 -7.48 -2.74 15.27
C SER A 178 -7.33 -1.62 16.30
N GLY A 179 -7.59 -0.38 15.91
CA GLY A 179 -7.46 0.81 16.78
C GLY A 179 -6.13 1.54 16.67
N VAL A 180 -5.12 0.95 16.03
CA VAL A 180 -3.84 1.65 15.77
C VAL A 180 -3.88 2.42 14.45
N CYS A 181 -2.96 3.38 14.30
CA CYS A 181 -2.75 4.08 13.04
C CYS A 181 -1.64 3.41 12.22
N TYR A 182 -1.68 3.65 10.92
CA TYR A 182 -0.52 3.44 10.06
C TYR A 182 0.57 4.42 10.46
N GLU A 183 1.81 3.97 10.48
CA GLU A 183 2.99 4.75 10.88
C GLU A 183 4.12 4.52 9.88
N TRP A 184 5.02 5.49 9.73
CA TRP A 184 6.26 5.24 9.02
C TRP A 184 7.20 4.40 9.89
N ALA A 185 7.91 3.47 9.30
CA ALA A 185 8.96 2.74 9.99
C ALA A 185 10.08 3.73 10.39
N PRO A 186 10.67 3.62 11.58
CA PRO A 186 11.73 4.54 12.03
C PRO A 186 12.89 4.62 11.02
N GLY A 187 13.24 5.83 10.60
CA GLY A 187 14.28 6.07 9.60
C GLY A 187 13.85 5.82 8.14
N HIS A 188 12.58 5.48 7.90
CA HIS A 188 12.05 5.13 6.59
C HIS A 188 10.87 6.00 6.13
N ALA A 189 10.62 7.11 6.79
CA ALA A 189 9.63 8.08 6.31
C ALA A 189 10.14 8.77 5.02
N PRO A 190 9.24 9.24 4.12
CA PRO A 190 9.62 9.83 2.84
C PRO A 190 10.41 11.15 2.95
N TRP A 191 10.56 11.70 4.15
CA TRP A 191 11.45 12.83 4.44
C TRP A 191 12.76 12.40 5.14
N GLU A 192 12.91 11.12 5.52
CA GLU A 192 14.10 10.55 6.16
C GLU A 192 14.94 9.76 5.16
N ILE A 193 14.30 9.08 4.21
CA ILE A 193 14.94 8.28 3.17
C ILE A 193 14.31 8.56 1.81
N GLU A 194 15.12 8.57 0.77
CA GLU A 194 14.59 8.63 -0.60
C GLU A 194 13.92 7.31 -0.97
N MET A 195 12.73 7.36 -1.59
CA MET A 195 12.10 6.18 -2.16
C MET A 195 13.00 5.60 -3.24
N ALA A 196 13.44 4.37 -3.06
CA ALA A 196 14.34 3.69 -3.98
C ALA A 196 13.66 3.44 -5.33
N THR A 197 14.39 3.59 -6.41
CA THR A 197 13.97 3.09 -7.73
C THR A 197 14.03 1.57 -7.70
N ALA A 198 12.96 0.92 -8.17
CA ALA A 198 12.95 -0.53 -8.26
C ALA A 198 14.06 -1.03 -9.20
N PRO A 199 14.96 -1.91 -8.74
CA PRO A 199 15.94 -2.53 -9.63
C PRO A 199 15.28 -3.30 -10.77
N GLU A 200 15.91 -3.36 -11.93
CA GLU A 200 15.35 -4.04 -13.10
C GLU A 200 15.10 -5.53 -12.83
N GLU A 201 15.98 -6.18 -12.08
CA GLU A 201 15.88 -7.58 -11.68
C GLU A 201 14.61 -7.83 -10.84
N LEU A 202 14.33 -6.90 -9.92
CA LEU A 202 13.08 -6.94 -9.13
C LEU A 202 11.86 -6.78 -10.05
N LEU A 203 11.87 -5.81 -10.95
CA LEU A 203 10.77 -5.59 -11.90
C LEU A 203 10.56 -6.80 -12.82
N GLN A 204 11.62 -7.43 -13.32
CA GLN A 204 11.54 -8.64 -14.15
C GLN A 204 10.84 -9.78 -13.40
N SER A 205 11.16 -9.98 -12.12
CA SER A 205 10.51 -11.00 -11.29
C SER A 205 9.01 -10.73 -11.06
N LEU A 206 8.59 -9.47 -11.09
CA LEU A 206 7.22 -9.03 -10.82
C LEU A 206 6.38 -8.77 -12.07
N ARG A 207 6.97 -8.69 -13.26
CA ARG A 207 6.22 -8.44 -14.51
C ARG A 207 5.26 -9.57 -14.82
N LYS A 208 4.07 -9.24 -15.31
CA LYS A 208 3.13 -10.22 -15.85
C LYS A 208 3.72 -10.87 -17.09
N LYS A 209 3.81 -12.19 -17.11
CA LYS A 209 4.14 -12.92 -18.35
C LYS A 209 3.03 -12.63 -19.36
N ASN A 210 3.37 -12.08 -20.52
CA ASN A 210 2.42 -11.90 -21.62
C ASN A 210 1.97 -13.28 -22.08
N SER A 211 0.73 -13.67 -21.81
CA SER A 211 0.13 -14.82 -22.43
C SER A 211 -0.09 -14.50 -23.91
N ARG A 212 0.87 -14.88 -24.77
CA ARG A 212 0.62 -14.92 -26.22
C ARG A 212 -0.59 -15.84 -26.43
N ARG A 213 -1.66 -15.33 -27.02
CA ARG A 213 -2.75 -16.15 -27.57
C ARG A 213 -2.14 -17.06 -28.63
N GLY A 214 -1.93 -18.33 -28.31
CA GLY A 214 -1.42 -19.34 -29.22
C GLY A 214 -1.10 -20.60 -28.42
N GLY A 215 -1.97 -21.63 -28.52
CA GLY A 215 -2.03 -22.81 -27.68
C GLY A 215 -0.70 -23.49 -27.38
N THR A 216 -0.59 -23.90 -26.20
CA THR A 216 -0.28 -25.21 -25.64
C THR A 216 -0.12 -25.07 -24.13
N ASN A 217 -0.76 -25.97 -23.40
CA ASN A 217 -0.56 -26.17 -21.97
C ASN A 217 0.94 -26.26 -21.64
N LEU A 218 1.45 -25.35 -20.83
CA LEU A 218 2.64 -25.58 -20.04
C LEU A 218 2.33 -25.09 -18.63
N GLY A 219 2.08 -26.07 -17.77
CA GLY A 219 2.17 -25.91 -16.33
C GLY A 219 3.61 -25.61 -15.94
N GLU A 220 3.73 -25.10 -14.71
CA GLU A 220 4.96 -24.80 -14.01
C GLU A 220 5.74 -23.59 -14.54
N GLY A 221 5.61 -22.47 -13.82
CA GLY A 221 6.46 -21.31 -14.02
C GLY A 221 7.88 -21.64 -13.60
N ASP A 222 8.76 -21.66 -14.58
CA ASP A 222 10.19 -21.74 -14.37
C ASP A 222 10.67 -20.44 -13.72
N TRP A 223 10.92 -20.51 -12.42
CA TRP A 223 11.59 -19.49 -11.61
C TRP A 223 13.09 -19.79 -11.57
N SER A 224 13.71 -20.05 -12.72
CA SER A 224 15.16 -20.09 -12.83
C SER A 224 15.69 -18.66 -12.91
N PHE A 225 16.36 -18.23 -11.85
CA PHE A 225 17.25 -17.07 -11.82
C PHE A 225 18.60 -17.45 -12.42
#